data_b46cdd824d0ddd86948dc61434fa5729
#
_entry.id   b46cdd824d0ddd86948dc61434fa5729
#
_cell.length_a   1.000
_cell.length_b   1.000
_cell.length_c   1.000
_cell.angle_alpha   90.00
_cell.angle_beta   90.00
_cell.angle_gamma   90.00
#
_symmetry.space_group_name_H-M   'P 1'
#
loop_
_entity.id
_entity.type
_entity.pdbx_description
1 polymer ?
#
loop_
_entity_poly.entity_id
_entity_poly.type
_entity_poly.pdbx_seq_one_letter_code
_entity_poly.pdbx_strand_id
1 'polypeptide(L)'
;MERKYKQRGYQDSGGSRERTERQPAKRPESFGPKTPNMPSKREVVRCASCATLLPAGIDFTAKCPRCNAELHSCKQCLYFDSASRFECTQPVSARIPKKDARNQCNFYSPRTTIERETSSSRPLDARQAFENLFRK
;
A
#
# COMPACT_ATOMS: atom_id res chain seq x y z
N MET A 1 36.60 37.91 39.05
CA MET A 1 36.73 36.73 38.17
C MET A 1 36.43 37.13 36.73
N GLU A 2 37.47 37.29 35.95
CA GLU A 2 37.34 37.64 34.52
C GLU A 2 36.81 36.48 33.73
N ARG A 3 35.72 36.73 32.96
CA ARG A 3 35.14 35.71 32.06
C ARG A 3 36.02 35.51 30.83
N LYS A 4 36.56 34.32 30.68
CA LYS A 4 37.58 33.91 29.73
C LYS A 4 37.14 33.78 28.27
N TYR A 5 35.83 34.02 27.96
CA TYR A 5 35.28 33.95 26.63
C TYR A 5 34.38 35.14 26.33
N LYS A 6 34.92 36.10 25.60
CA LYS A 6 34.17 37.18 24.97
C LYS A 6 33.93 36.77 23.53
N GLN A 7 32.71 36.28 23.21
CA GLN A 7 32.30 36.05 21.83
C GLN A 7 32.18 37.42 21.13
N ARG A 8 33.10 37.71 20.24
CA ARG A 8 32.99 38.83 19.30
C ARG A 8 32.01 38.42 18.22
N GLY A 9 30.82 38.97 18.16
CA GLY A 9 29.88 38.70 17.05
C GLY A 9 28.42 39.02 17.33
N TYR A 10 28.03 39.33 18.58
CA TYR A 10 26.70 39.80 18.87
C TYR A 10 26.74 41.29 19.26
N GLN A 11 26.94 42.15 18.26
CA GLN A 11 26.59 43.56 18.42
C GLN A 11 25.18 43.75 17.98
N ASP A 12 24.31 43.95 18.94
CA ASP A 12 22.94 44.40 18.79
C ASP A 12 22.99 45.85 18.24
N SER A 13 23.14 45.99 16.93
CA SER A 13 22.95 47.26 16.24
C SER A 13 21.44 47.41 16.02
N GLY A 14 20.79 48.10 16.96
CA GLY A 14 19.39 48.54 16.80
C GLY A 14 19.21 49.46 15.62
N GLY A 15 19.15 48.86 14.44
CA GLY A 15 18.73 49.50 13.21
C GLY A 15 17.45 48.82 12.76
N SER A 16 16.34 49.53 12.82
CA SER A 16 15.08 49.14 12.20
C SER A 16 15.29 48.95 10.70
N ARG A 17 15.66 47.74 10.29
CA ARG A 17 15.65 47.36 8.87
C ARG A 17 14.24 47.12 8.45
N GLU A 18 13.72 47.99 7.63
CA GLU A 18 12.52 47.80 6.84
C GLU A 18 12.55 46.39 6.26
N ARG A 19 11.60 45.57 6.65
CA ARG A 19 11.45 44.17 6.20
C ARG A 19 10.94 44.19 4.78
N THR A 20 11.83 44.37 3.81
CA THR A 20 11.52 44.11 2.42
C THR A 20 11.05 42.66 2.30
N GLU A 21 9.80 42.46 1.90
CA GLU A 21 9.26 41.14 1.59
C GLU A 21 10.14 40.49 0.53
N ARG A 22 11.03 39.59 0.97
CA ARG A 22 11.78 38.75 0.07
C ARG A 22 10.78 37.79 -0.55
N GLN A 23 10.51 37.97 -1.84
CA GLN A 23 9.81 36.97 -2.62
C GLN A 23 10.49 35.61 -2.38
N PRO A 24 9.72 34.53 -2.14
CA PRO A 24 10.32 33.23 -1.94
C PRO A 24 11.14 32.87 -3.17
N ALA A 25 12.44 32.73 -3.00
CA ALA A 25 13.33 32.30 -4.07
C ALA A 25 12.76 30.99 -4.66
N LYS A 26 12.53 30.94 -5.97
CA LYS A 26 12.17 29.71 -6.67
C LYS A 26 13.17 28.66 -6.24
N ARG A 27 12.69 27.58 -5.60
CA ARG A 27 13.55 26.45 -5.22
C ARG A 27 14.32 26.01 -6.47
N PRO A 28 15.66 25.93 -6.42
CA PRO A 28 16.41 25.40 -7.54
C PRO A 28 15.87 24.01 -7.84
N GLU A 29 15.61 23.73 -9.12
CA GLU A 29 15.25 22.38 -9.56
C GLU A 29 16.30 21.42 -8.99
N SER A 30 15.87 20.42 -8.24
CA SER A 30 16.78 19.51 -7.56
C SER A 30 17.62 18.76 -8.59
N PHE A 31 18.90 19.07 -8.65
CA PHE A 31 19.91 18.35 -9.44
C PHE A 31 20.29 17.00 -8.79
N GLY A 32 19.36 16.36 -8.08
CA GLY A 32 19.57 15.04 -7.52
C GLY A 32 19.04 13.93 -8.43
N PRO A 33 19.53 12.70 -8.29
CA PRO A 33 18.95 11.56 -8.98
C PRO A 33 17.46 11.48 -8.61
N LYS A 34 16.60 11.53 -9.63
CA LYS A 34 15.14 11.40 -9.41
C LYS A 34 14.89 10.03 -8.80
N THR A 35 14.32 10.01 -7.59
CA THR A 35 13.86 8.75 -7.00
C THR A 35 12.91 8.07 -7.97
N PRO A 36 13.14 6.80 -8.29
CA PRO A 36 12.22 6.06 -9.16
C PRO A 36 10.82 6.08 -8.56
N ASN A 37 9.81 6.29 -9.39
CA ASN A 37 8.42 6.21 -8.95
C ASN A 37 8.18 4.83 -8.33
N MET A 38 7.88 4.81 -7.04
CA MET A 38 7.52 3.58 -6.36
C MET A 38 6.21 3.06 -6.96
N PRO A 39 6.15 1.77 -7.31
CA PRO A 39 4.92 1.19 -7.85
C PRO A 39 3.78 1.38 -6.84
N SER A 40 2.61 1.77 -7.34
CA SER A 40 1.42 1.92 -6.51
C SER A 40 1.02 0.57 -5.91
N LYS A 41 0.49 0.62 -4.70
CA LYS A 41 -0.06 -0.55 -4.01
C LYS A 41 -1.56 -0.56 -4.25
N ARG A 42 -2.09 -1.70 -4.67
CA ARG A 42 -3.52 -1.92 -4.86
C ARG A 42 -3.98 -3.06 -3.98
N GLU A 43 -5.05 -2.82 -3.23
CA GLU A 43 -5.71 -3.89 -2.50
C GLU A 43 -6.63 -4.65 -3.45
N VAL A 44 -6.46 -5.95 -3.47
CA VAL A 44 -7.24 -6.86 -4.30
C VAL A 44 -7.79 -8.00 -3.48
N VAL A 45 -8.96 -8.51 -3.88
CA VAL A 45 -9.55 -9.70 -3.30
C VAL A 45 -9.45 -10.84 -4.32
N ARG A 46 -8.95 -11.98 -3.88
CA ARG A 46 -8.86 -13.19 -4.69
C ARG A 46 -9.73 -14.28 -4.10
N CYS A 47 -10.32 -15.07 -4.97
CA CYS A 47 -11.07 -16.26 -4.54
C CYS A 47 -10.12 -17.25 -3.86
N ALA A 48 -10.47 -17.73 -2.65
CA ALA A 48 -9.67 -18.68 -1.90
C ALA A 48 -9.52 -20.05 -2.57
N SER A 49 -10.46 -20.41 -3.46
CA SER A 49 -10.47 -21.72 -4.13
C SER A 49 -9.72 -21.71 -5.46
N CYS A 50 -9.90 -20.70 -6.30
CA CYS A 50 -9.31 -20.66 -7.65
C CYS A 50 -8.33 -19.51 -7.88
N ALA A 51 -8.05 -18.70 -6.87
CA ALA A 51 -7.16 -17.54 -6.92
C ALA A 51 -7.53 -16.45 -7.96
N THR A 52 -8.69 -16.55 -8.60
CA THR A 52 -9.15 -15.53 -9.55
C THR A 52 -9.35 -14.20 -8.86
N LEU A 53 -8.92 -13.13 -9.51
CA LEU A 53 -9.16 -11.77 -9.07
C LEU A 53 -10.65 -11.46 -9.09
N LEU A 54 -11.19 -11.04 -7.96
CA LEU A 54 -12.58 -10.64 -7.85
C LEU A 54 -12.72 -9.14 -8.16
N PRO A 55 -13.77 -8.73 -8.86
CA PRO A 55 -13.99 -7.32 -9.18
C PRO A 55 -14.22 -6.50 -7.91
N ALA A 56 -13.78 -5.25 -7.92
CA ALA A 56 -14.03 -4.32 -6.84
C ALA A 56 -15.55 -4.12 -6.67
N GLY A 57 -16.04 -4.21 -5.43
CA GLY A 57 -17.46 -4.07 -5.13
C GLY A 57 -18.31 -5.34 -5.37
N ILE A 58 -17.66 -6.51 -5.55
CA ILE A 58 -18.38 -7.76 -5.61
C ILE A 58 -19.19 -8.00 -4.33
N ASP A 59 -20.41 -8.50 -4.50
CA ASP A 59 -21.20 -8.93 -3.37
C ASP A 59 -20.69 -10.30 -2.88
N PHE A 60 -20.19 -10.34 -1.65
CA PHE A 60 -19.70 -11.57 -1.03
C PHE A 60 -20.79 -12.57 -0.68
N THR A 61 -22.05 -12.20 -0.77
CA THR A 61 -23.17 -13.15 -0.68
C THR A 61 -23.31 -14.00 -1.95
N ALA A 62 -22.71 -13.58 -3.04
CA ALA A 62 -22.69 -14.29 -4.32
C ALA A 62 -21.59 -15.37 -4.35
N LYS A 63 -21.57 -16.14 -5.44
CA LYS A 63 -20.55 -17.14 -5.73
C LYS A 63 -19.45 -16.58 -6.60
N CYS A 64 -18.27 -17.21 -6.55
CA CYS A 64 -17.18 -16.88 -7.44
C CYS A 64 -17.58 -17.08 -8.91
N PRO A 65 -17.40 -16.09 -9.80
CA PRO A 65 -17.83 -16.18 -11.19
C PRO A 65 -17.05 -17.24 -11.99
N ARG A 66 -15.90 -17.69 -11.50
CA ARG A 66 -15.06 -18.68 -12.20
C ARG A 66 -15.27 -20.12 -11.71
N CYS A 67 -15.29 -20.33 -10.40
CA CYS A 67 -15.33 -21.69 -9.84
C CYS A 67 -16.61 -21.98 -9.03
N ASN A 68 -17.53 -21.05 -8.96
CA ASN A 68 -18.79 -21.15 -8.20
C ASN A 68 -18.62 -21.44 -6.69
N ALA A 69 -17.42 -21.28 -6.14
CA ALA A 69 -17.20 -21.38 -4.70
C ALA A 69 -17.94 -20.26 -3.95
N GLU A 70 -18.42 -20.58 -2.77
CA GLU A 70 -19.10 -19.61 -1.91
C GLU A 70 -18.08 -18.56 -1.40
N LEU A 71 -18.36 -17.28 -1.63
CA LEU A 71 -17.49 -16.20 -1.21
C LEU A 71 -17.68 -15.85 0.26
N HIS A 72 -18.91 -15.94 0.79
CA HIS A 72 -19.16 -15.76 2.22
C HIS A 72 -18.89 -17.05 3.00
N SER A 73 -17.62 -17.45 3.03
CA SER A 73 -17.15 -18.67 3.68
C SER A 73 -15.95 -18.40 4.59
N CYS A 74 -15.68 -19.28 5.53
CA CYS A 74 -14.53 -19.13 6.43
C CYS A 74 -13.21 -19.09 5.66
N LYS A 75 -13.04 -19.89 4.60
CA LYS A 75 -11.81 -19.86 3.78
C LYS A 75 -11.54 -18.52 3.13
N GLN A 76 -12.56 -17.77 2.78
CA GLN A 76 -12.43 -16.43 2.18
C GLN A 76 -12.24 -15.33 3.23
N CYS A 77 -12.46 -15.65 4.51
CA CYS A 77 -12.41 -14.71 5.61
C CYS A 77 -10.97 -14.36 6.00
N LEU A 78 -10.74 -13.08 6.33
CA LEU A 78 -9.47 -12.59 6.85
C LEU A 78 -9.09 -13.24 8.19
N TYR A 79 -10.06 -13.56 9.01
CA TYR A 79 -9.89 -14.11 10.35
C TYR A 79 -9.79 -15.64 10.39
N PHE A 80 -9.75 -16.29 9.25
CA PHE A 80 -9.57 -17.74 9.17
C PHE A 80 -8.13 -18.11 9.55
N ASP A 81 -7.99 -18.91 10.60
CA ASP A 81 -6.72 -19.44 11.07
C ASP A 81 -6.92 -20.87 11.61
N SER A 82 -6.30 -21.83 10.94
CA SER A 82 -6.42 -23.25 11.29
C SER A 82 -5.82 -23.61 12.65
N ALA A 83 -4.93 -22.79 13.20
CA ALA A 83 -4.30 -23.00 14.51
C ALA A 83 -5.13 -22.44 15.66
N SER A 84 -6.06 -21.56 15.39
CA SER A 84 -6.90 -20.92 16.41
C SER A 84 -8.10 -21.78 16.79
N ARG A 85 -8.66 -21.50 17.98
CA ARG A 85 -9.89 -22.16 18.43
C ARG A 85 -11.02 -21.95 17.41
N PHE A 86 -11.72 -23.02 17.07
CA PHE A 86 -12.73 -23.03 16.03
C PHE A 86 -12.26 -22.59 14.63
N GLU A 87 -10.92 -22.56 14.43
CA GLU A 87 -10.26 -22.11 13.19
C GLU A 87 -10.59 -20.64 12.83
N CYS A 88 -10.75 -19.81 13.85
CA CYS A 88 -11.07 -18.38 13.71
C CYS A 88 -10.38 -17.56 14.81
N THR A 89 -9.81 -16.40 14.45
CA THR A 89 -9.20 -15.50 15.43
C THR A 89 -10.23 -14.63 16.16
N GLN A 90 -11.48 -14.62 15.71
CA GLN A 90 -12.58 -13.89 16.36
C GLN A 90 -13.29 -14.76 17.40
N PRO A 91 -13.92 -14.13 18.43
CA PRO A 91 -14.61 -14.84 19.50
C PRO A 91 -15.96 -15.40 19.03
N VAL A 92 -15.89 -16.39 18.15
CA VAL A 92 -17.12 -17.09 17.70
C VAL A 92 -17.63 -18.02 18.78
N SER A 93 -18.94 -18.06 18.96
CA SER A 93 -19.61 -18.87 19.98
C SER A 93 -19.59 -20.37 19.68
N ALA A 94 -19.60 -20.74 18.40
CA ALA A 94 -19.65 -22.13 17.96
C ALA A 94 -18.78 -22.36 16.72
N ARG A 95 -18.26 -23.59 16.59
CA ARG A 95 -17.48 -23.99 15.42
C ARG A 95 -18.39 -24.14 14.20
N ILE A 96 -17.99 -23.53 13.08
CA ILE A 96 -18.61 -23.73 11.78
C ILE A 96 -17.97 -24.97 11.14
N PRO A 97 -18.72 -26.07 10.94
CA PRO A 97 -18.12 -27.35 10.53
C PRO A 97 -17.59 -27.32 9.09
N LYS A 98 -18.28 -26.68 8.17
CA LYS A 98 -17.91 -26.58 6.74
C LYS A 98 -17.30 -25.20 6.45
N LYS A 99 -16.00 -25.14 6.33
CA LYS A 99 -15.27 -23.87 6.11
C LYS A 99 -15.42 -23.33 4.68
N ASP A 100 -15.75 -24.20 3.74
CA ASP A 100 -15.93 -23.89 2.32
C ASP A 100 -17.35 -23.47 1.98
N ALA A 101 -18.32 -23.88 2.80
CA ALA A 101 -19.73 -23.59 2.59
C ALA A 101 -20.06 -22.17 3.06
N ARG A 102 -21.10 -21.63 2.45
CA ARG A 102 -21.68 -20.36 2.87
C ARG A 102 -22.09 -20.40 4.34
N ASN A 103 -21.75 -19.36 5.05
CA ASN A 103 -22.13 -19.16 6.45
C ASN A 103 -22.75 -17.78 6.66
N GLN A 104 -23.29 -17.53 7.85
CA GLN A 104 -23.89 -16.26 8.25
C GLN A 104 -23.10 -15.63 9.41
N CYS A 105 -21.78 -15.70 9.32
CA CYS A 105 -20.91 -15.16 10.36
C CYS A 105 -20.93 -13.63 10.35
N ASN A 106 -21.25 -13.02 11.49
CA ASN A 106 -21.26 -11.55 11.64
C ASN A 106 -19.86 -10.94 11.64
N PHE A 107 -18.83 -11.74 11.93
CA PHE A 107 -17.42 -11.30 11.93
C PHE A 107 -16.76 -11.46 10.55
N TYR A 108 -17.52 -11.87 9.53
CA TYR A 108 -16.95 -12.07 8.22
C TYR A 108 -16.31 -10.79 7.67
N SER A 109 -15.07 -10.90 7.24
CA SER A 109 -14.36 -9.87 6.51
C SER A 109 -13.60 -10.52 5.35
N PRO A 110 -13.72 -10.02 4.11
CA PRO A 110 -13.03 -10.62 2.97
C PRO A 110 -11.52 -10.47 3.13
N ARG A 111 -10.77 -11.52 2.79
CA ARG A 111 -9.31 -11.48 2.78
C ARG A 111 -8.84 -10.64 1.62
N THR A 112 -8.19 -9.51 1.91
CA THR A 112 -7.53 -8.66 0.93
C THR A 112 -6.04 -8.99 0.85
N THR A 113 -5.47 -8.89 -0.33
CA THR A 113 -4.04 -8.97 -0.58
C THR A 113 -3.55 -7.69 -1.22
N ILE A 114 -2.36 -7.25 -0.84
CA ILE A 114 -1.76 -6.04 -1.42
C ILE A 114 -0.89 -6.48 -2.60
N GLU A 115 -1.27 -6.06 -3.78
CA GLU A 115 -0.48 -6.22 -4.99
C GLU A 115 0.22 -4.91 -5.34
N ARG A 116 1.47 -5.02 -5.76
CA ARG A 116 2.20 -3.89 -6.31
C ARG A 116 1.92 -3.83 -7.81
N GLU A 117 1.45 -2.69 -8.26
CA GLU A 117 1.35 -2.42 -9.69
C GLU A 117 2.77 -2.22 -10.23
N THR A 118 3.40 -3.29 -10.64
CA THR A 118 4.59 -3.19 -11.48
C THR A 118 4.12 -2.85 -12.89
N SER A 119 3.90 -1.57 -13.17
CA SER A 119 3.82 -1.12 -14.55
C SER A 119 5.21 -1.26 -15.15
N SER A 120 5.52 -2.47 -15.57
CA SER A 120 6.69 -2.66 -16.40
C SER A 120 6.37 -2.09 -17.77
N SER A 121 6.83 -0.88 -18.06
CA SER A 121 7.03 -0.41 -19.43
C SER A 121 8.19 -1.20 -20.10
N ARG A 122 8.45 -2.42 -19.59
CA ARG A 122 9.41 -3.32 -20.24
C ARG A 122 8.82 -3.74 -21.56
N PRO A 123 9.52 -3.50 -22.64
CA PRO A 123 9.15 -4.08 -23.93
C PRO A 123 9.02 -5.60 -23.75
N LEU A 124 7.95 -6.16 -24.30
CA LEU A 124 7.64 -7.61 -24.22
C LEU A 124 8.72 -8.49 -24.85
N ASP A 125 9.62 -7.87 -25.63
CA ASP A 125 10.75 -8.53 -26.27
C ASP A 125 12.07 -7.96 -25.76
N ALA A 126 12.91 -8.82 -25.19
CA ALA A 126 14.26 -8.48 -24.71
C ALA A 126 15.15 -7.89 -25.81
N ARG A 127 14.95 -8.29 -27.05
CA ARG A 127 15.67 -7.81 -28.23
C ARG A 127 15.32 -6.34 -28.51
N GLN A 128 14.04 -6.00 -28.43
CA GLN A 128 13.55 -4.64 -28.60
C GLN A 128 14.02 -3.72 -27.47
N ALA A 129 14.14 -4.24 -26.25
CA ALA A 129 14.70 -3.52 -25.11
C ALA A 129 16.16 -3.15 -25.35
N PHE A 130 16.93 -4.06 -25.89
CA PHE A 130 18.34 -3.88 -26.20
C PHE A 130 18.54 -2.88 -27.34
N GLU A 131 17.77 -2.98 -28.42
CA GLU A 131 17.84 -2.05 -29.54
C GLU A 131 17.48 -0.60 -29.13
N ASN A 132 16.52 -0.44 -28.21
CA ASN A 132 16.12 0.88 -27.72
C ASN A 132 17.21 1.60 -26.89
N LEU A 133 18.17 0.85 -26.31
CA LEU A 133 19.31 1.42 -25.60
C LEU A 133 20.30 2.13 -26.51
N PHE A 134 20.37 1.72 -27.79
CA PHE A 134 21.32 2.23 -28.78
C PHE A 134 20.69 3.20 -29.79
N ARG A 135 19.40 3.42 -29.70
CA ARG A 135 18.70 4.39 -30.55
C ARG A 135 18.88 5.79 -29.95
N LYS A 136 19.74 6.58 -30.59
CA LYS A 136 19.95 8.01 -30.30
C LYS A 136 18.89 8.84 -30.98
#